data_1104db0776132c9cbae0125b0dee9d6f
#
_entry.id   1104db0776132c9cbae0125b0dee9d6f
#
_cell.length_a   1.000
_cell.length_b   1.000
_cell.length_c   1.000
_cell.angle_alpha   90.00
_cell.angle_beta   90.00
_cell.angle_gamma   90.00
#
_symmetry.space_group_name_H-M   'P 1'
#
loop_
_entity.id
_entity.type
_entity.pdbx_description
1 polymer ?
#
loop_
_entity_poly.entity_id
_entity_poly.type
_entity_poly.pdbx_seq_one_letter_code
_entity_poly.pdbx_strand_id
1 'polypeptide(L)'
;MSKGSKIFLILVITIVIVGAGFFIWKNEENKTEGNNITNTTTNSNTTQNTSTDTQQLLLNVMNNKQKFIDEDNNEVYFKDFKIVENQTAKVDKYAFVDMDKDGTEELVIYTTSDYGAYVILHYENDKVYGYMIGVRSLENLKTDGSFMGSSGANSNEYSRMTFNKNSYSIKTEAVYDGTDKIYKINNEKVSEKEIKEYVENWNKKENVSWSK
;
A
#
# COMPACT_ATOMS: atom_id res chain seq x y z
N MET A 1 -45.25 10.63 -28.06
CA MET A 1 -44.35 11.42 -27.17
C MET A 1 -43.19 10.54 -26.73
N SER A 2 -42.04 10.75 -27.35
CA SER A 2 -40.83 9.95 -27.16
C SER A 2 -40.02 10.47 -25.94
N LYS A 3 -39.72 9.58 -25.00
CA LYS A 3 -38.81 9.89 -23.90
C LYS A 3 -37.36 9.57 -24.34
N GLY A 4 -36.57 10.63 -24.52
CA GLY A 4 -35.18 10.51 -24.89
C GLY A 4 -34.32 9.87 -23.79
N SER A 5 -33.59 8.86 -24.18
CA SER A 5 -32.49 8.24 -23.40
C SER A 5 -31.29 9.16 -23.38
N LYS A 6 -30.90 9.60 -22.21
CA LYS A 6 -29.64 10.33 -22.01
C LYS A 6 -28.51 9.34 -21.82
N ILE A 7 -27.70 9.17 -22.86
CA ILE A 7 -26.44 8.43 -22.82
C ILE A 7 -25.40 9.32 -22.13
N PHE A 8 -24.92 8.90 -20.97
CA PHE A 8 -23.77 9.52 -20.31
C PHE A 8 -22.49 9.01 -20.97
N LEU A 9 -21.86 9.87 -21.75
CA LEU A 9 -20.55 9.62 -22.35
C LEU A 9 -19.49 10.00 -21.31
N ILE A 10 -18.85 9.00 -20.68
CA ILE A 10 -17.68 9.21 -19.81
C ILE A 10 -16.47 9.34 -20.72
N LEU A 11 -15.94 10.55 -20.81
CA LEU A 11 -14.73 10.87 -21.56
C LEU A 11 -13.53 10.60 -20.64
N VAL A 12 -12.82 9.50 -20.88
CA VAL A 12 -11.54 9.20 -20.21
C VAL A 12 -10.45 10.04 -20.88
N ILE A 13 -9.99 11.09 -20.21
CA ILE A 13 -8.85 11.89 -20.66
C ILE A 13 -7.59 11.26 -20.06
N THR A 14 -6.84 10.55 -20.89
CA THR A 14 -5.47 10.10 -20.60
C THR A 14 -4.51 11.27 -20.84
N ILE A 15 -4.00 11.89 -19.78
CA ILE A 15 -2.92 12.87 -19.88
C ILE A 15 -1.60 12.13 -19.73
N VAL A 16 -0.87 11.99 -20.84
CA VAL A 16 0.54 11.54 -20.87
C VAL A 16 1.39 12.78 -20.67
N ILE A 17 2.00 12.93 -19.50
CA ILE A 17 3.02 13.95 -19.27
C ILE A 17 4.39 13.27 -19.39
N VAL A 18 5.05 13.47 -20.52
CA VAL A 18 6.47 13.19 -20.72
C VAL A 18 7.24 14.41 -20.23
N GLY A 19 7.84 14.33 -19.05
CA GLY A 19 8.71 15.35 -18.51
C GLY A 19 10.11 14.79 -18.29
N ALA A 20 10.99 14.93 -19.31
CA ALA A 20 12.42 14.69 -19.14
C ALA A 20 13.05 15.93 -18.46
N GLY A 21 13.34 15.82 -17.17
CA GLY A 21 14.09 16.82 -16.43
C GLY A 21 15.49 16.30 -16.10
N PHE A 22 16.48 16.65 -16.92
CA PHE A 22 17.89 16.48 -16.59
C PHE A 22 18.29 17.47 -15.50
N PHE A 23 18.60 16.99 -14.30
CA PHE A 23 19.30 17.78 -13.30
C PHE A 23 20.77 17.42 -13.29
N ILE A 24 21.60 18.33 -13.82
CA ILE A 24 23.06 18.30 -13.68
C ILE A 24 23.40 18.91 -12.32
N TRP A 25 23.90 18.10 -11.40
CA TRP A 25 24.45 18.61 -10.14
C TRP A 25 25.94 18.89 -10.32
N LYS A 26 26.28 20.19 -10.17
CA LYS A 26 27.67 20.69 -10.17
C LYS A 26 28.26 20.44 -8.79
N ASN A 27 29.34 19.67 -8.74
CA ASN A 27 30.22 19.57 -7.58
C ASN A 27 31.04 20.88 -7.47
N GLU A 28 30.93 21.57 -6.37
CA GLU A 28 31.95 22.55 -5.93
C GLU A 28 32.74 21.96 -4.77
N GLU A 29 34.01 21.69 -5.05
CA GLU A 29 35.03 21.39 -4.04
C GLU A 29 35.34 22.66 -3.26
N ASN A 30 35.23 22.64 -1.92
CA ASN A 30 35.92 23.54 -1.06
C ASN A 30 36.76 22.74 -0.04
N LYS A 31 38.08 22.79 -0.26
CA LYS A 31 39.09 22.42 0.70
C LYS A 31 39.16 23.45 1.82
N THR A 32 39.11 23.01 3.07
CA THR A 32 39.76 23.69 4.18
C THR A 32 40.24 22.65 5.18
N GLU A 33 41.55 22.65 5.42
CA GLU A 33 42.27 21.82 6.39
C GLU A 33 41.98 22.32 7.82
N GLY A 34 42.02 21.41 8.78
CA GLY A 34 42.35 21.78 10.15
C GLY A 34 41.73 20.96 11.28
N ASN A 35 42.48 19.97 11.77
CA ASN A 35 42.57 19.49 13.15
C ASN A 35 41.47 18.71 13.86
N ASN A 36 41.75 17.42 14.00
CA ASN A 36 41.65 16.58 15.19
C ASN A 36 40.67 16.99 16.30
N ILE A 37 39.72 16.04 16.57
CA ILE A 37 39.64 15.32 17.86
C ILE A 37 38.71 14.10 17.64
N THR A 38 39.28 12.94 17.96
CA THR A 38 38.66 11.62 18.10
C THR A 38 37.50 11.66 19.09
N ASN A 39 36.29 11.30 18.66
CA ASN A 39 35.34 10.64 19.55
C ASN A 39 34.45 9.72 18.66
N THR A 40 34.88 8.47 18.63
CA THR A 40 34.09 7.35 18.12
C THR A 40 32.98 7.08 19.15
N THR A 41 31.79 7.56 18.86
CA THR A 41 30.57 7.04 19.48
C THR A 41 29.72 6.46 18.38
N THR A 42 29.75 5.15 18.29
CA THR A 42 28.95 4.32 17.39
C THR A 42 27.49 4.48 17.77
N ASN A 43 26.75 5.31 17.06
CA ASN A 43 25.29 5.39 17.16
C ASN A 43 24.66 4.32 16.25
N SER A 44 24.62 3.08 16.73
CA SER A 44 23.84 2.00 16.11
C SER A 44 22.41 1.89 16.67
N ASN A 45 21.94 2.88 17.45
CA ASN A 45 20.63 2.81 18.12
C ASN A 45 19.51 3.65 17.46
N THR A 46 19.80 4.41 16.40
CA THR A 46 18.80 5.37 15.88
C THR A 46 17.72 4.70 15.02
N THR A 47 18.07 3.68 14.27
CA THR A 47 17.12 3.03 13.32
C THR A 47 16.11 2.14 14.05
N GLN A 48 16.50 1.49 15.14
CA GLN A 48 15.62 0.58 15.89
C GLN A 48 14.58 1.32 16.74
N ASN A 49 14.89 2.51 17.24
CA ASN A 49 13.94 3.34 18.00
C ASN A 49 12.85 3.95 17.10
N THR A 50 13.17 4.36 15.88
CA THR A 50 12.22 5.00 14.96
C THR A 50 11.11 4.04 14.53
N SER A 51 11.43 2.77 14.22
CA SER A 51 10.46 1.76 13.84
C SER A 51 9.47 1.45 14.99
N THR A 52 9.97 1.29 16.20
CA THR A 52 9.15 1.01 17.39
C THR A 52 8.20 2.19 17.71
N ASP A 53 8.67 3.42 17.56
CA ASP A 53 7.86 4.62 17.78
C ASP A 53 6.75 4.76 16.74
N THR A 54 7.03 4.46 15.48
CA THR A 54 6.02 4.47 14.39
C THR A 54 4.98 3.38 14.59
N GLN A 55 5.37 2.15 14.89
CA GLN A 55 4.44 1.07 15.19
C GLN A 55 3.51 1.43 16.36
N GLN A 56 4.06 2.01 17.44
CA GLN A 56 3.25 2.45 18.57
C GLN A 56 2.26 3.56 18.19
N LEU A 57 2.65 4.47 17.30
CA LEU A 57 1.78 5.52 16.78
C LEU A 57 0.61 4.93 16.01
N LEU A 58 0.86 3.98 15.10
CA LEU A 58 -0.16 3.29 14.33
C LEU A 58 -1.13 2.50 15.23
N LEU A 59 -0.60 1.81 16.26
CA LEU A 59 -1.43 1.16 17.28
C LEU A 59 -2.28 2.15 18.09
N ASN A 60 -1.78 3.35 18.36
CA ASN A 60 -2.55 4.38 19.05
C ASN A 60 -3.74 4.84 18.19
N VAL A 61 -3.59 4.93 16.88
CA VAL A 61 -4.69 5.22 15.95
C VAL A 61 -5.72 4.07 15.99
N MET A 62 -5.29 2.83 15.77
CA MET A 62 -6.17 1.65 15.81
C MET A 62 -6.95 1.55 17.13
N ASN A 63 -6.31 1.91 18.25
CA ASN A 63 -6.90 1.89 19.59
C ASN A 63 -7.68 3.18 19.96
N ASN A 64 -7.95 4.05 19.00
CA ASN A 64 -8.71 5.31 19.19
C ASN A 64 -8.08 6.30 20.18
N LYS A 65 -6.76 6.25 20.37
CA LYS A 65 -6.01 7.22 21.18
C LYS A 65 -5.54 8.41 20.37
N GLN A 66 -5.48 8.26 19.04
CA GLN A 66 -5.07 9.27 18.09
C GLN A 66 -5.93 9.22 16.83
N LYS A 67 -6.09 10.35 16.17
CA LYS A 67 -6.75 10.46 14.86
C LYS A 67 -5.79 10.13 13.73
N PHE A 68 -6.35 9.79 12.59
CA PHE A 68 -5.67 9.70 11.30
C PHE A 68 -6.41 10.52 10.25
N ILE A 69 -5.79 10.71 9.08
CA ILE A 69 -6.37 11.42 7.95
C ILE A 69 -6.92 10.37 6.97
N ASP A 70 -8.21 10.45 6.68
CA ASP A 70 -8.86 9.56 5.70
C ASP A 70 -8.63 10.02 4.24
N GLU A 71 -9.15 9.26 3.28
CA GLU A 71 -9.02 9.54 1.85
C GLU A 71 -9.72 10.85 1.43
N ASP A 72 -10.68 11.34 2.23
CA ASP A 72 -11.38 12.61 2.03
C ASP A 72 -10.70 13.80 2.75
N ASN A 73 -9.51 13.60 3.33
CA ASN A 73 -8.74 14.57 4.14
C ASN A 73 -9.41 14.97 5.46
N ASN A 74 -10.28 14.15 6.02
CA ASN A 74 -10.85 14.40 7.34
C ASN A 74 -9.97 13.75 8.42
N GLU A 75 -9.82 14.45 9.56
CA GLU A 75 -9.23 13.88 10.77
C GLU A 75 -10.28 13.10 11.55
N VAL A 76 -10.18 11.77 11.54
CA VAL A 76 -11.14 10.86 12.16
C VAL A 76 -10.48 9.92 13.17
N TYR A 77 -11.24 9.47 14.16
CA TYR A 77 -10.84 8.31 14.97
C TYR A 77 -11.21 7.02 14.27
N PHE A 78 -10.46 5.95 14.52
CA PHE A 78 -10.71 4.64 13.91
C PHE A 78 -12.15 4.14 14.17
N LYS A 79 -12.69 4.35 15.37
CA LYS A 79 -14.08 4.00 15.72
C LYS A 79 -15.15 4.75 14.92
N ASP A 80 -14.80 5.92 14.37
CA ASP A 80 -15.72 6.77 13.61
C ASP A 80 -15.55 6.55 12.10
N PHE A 81 -14.51 5.79 11.69
CA PHE A 81 -14.26 5.47 10.30
C PHE A 81 -15.27 4.46 9.78
N LYS A 82 -15.97 4.83 8.72
CA LYS A 82 -17.06 4.03 8.14
C LYS A 82 -16.55 3.17 7.00
N ILE A 83 -16.71 1.86 7.13
CA ILE A 83 -16.40 0.89 6.06
C ILE A 83 -17.51 0.85 5.02
N VAL A 84 -18.76 0.93 5.47
CA VAL A 84 -19.97 1.13 4.67
C VAL A 84 -20.91 2.07 5.41
N GLU A 85 -21.89 2.60 4.72
CA GLU A 85 -22.88 3.47 5.34
C GLU A 85 -23.50 2.79 6.58
N ASN A 86 -23.41 3.46 7.72
CA ASN A 86 -23.88 3.01 9.04
C ASN A 86 -23.11 1.84 9.71
N GLN A 87 -21.96 1.43 9.19
CA GLN A 87 -21.10 0.43 9.84
C GLN A 87 -19.72 1.01 10.14
N THR A 88 -19.32 0.95 11.41
CA THR A 88 -17.98 1.35 11.85
C THR A 88 -16.99 0.19 11.76
N ALA A 89 -15.71 0.52 11.62
CA ALA A 89 -14.63 -0.44 11.59
C ALA A 89 -14.51 -1.17 12.95
N LYS A 90 -14.53 -2.50 12.94
CA LYS A 90 -14.23 -3.34 14.10
C LYS A 90 -13.06 -4.24 13.77
N VAL A 91 -11.97 -4.10 14.52
CA VAL A 91 -10.75 -4.89 14.33
C VAL A 91 -11.03 -6.36 14.60
N ASP A 92 -10.66 -7.23 13.66
CA ASP A 92 -10.59 -8.69 13.83
C ASP A 92 -9.15 -9.15 14.04
N LYS A 93 -8.25 -8.69 13.17
CA LYS A 93 -6.82 -8.98 13.21
C LYS A 93 -6.02 -7.87 12.51
N TYR A 94 -4.73 -7.79 12.82
CA TYR A 94 -3.82 -6.82 12.20
C TYR A 94 -2.43 -7.40 11.99
N ALA A 95 -1.66 -6.79 11.09
CA ALA A 95 -0.25 -7.13 10.84
C ALA A 95 0.54 -5.86 10.49
N PHE A 96 1.81 -5.84 10.89
CA PHE A 96 2.76 -4.86 10.40
C PHE A 96 3.50 -5.43 9.19
N VAL A 97 3.63 -4.63 8.13
CA VAL A 97 4.34 -5.01 6.92
C VAL A 97 4.74 -3.77 6.11
N ASP A 98 5.96 -3.71 5.65
CA ASP A 98 6.45 -2.68 4.74
C ASP A 98 5.92 -2.99 3.32
N MET A 99 4.78 -2.36 2.97
CA MET A 99 4.03 -2.67 1.73
C MET A 99 4.64 -2.01 0.50
N ASP A 100 5.25 -0.84 0.65
CA ASP A 100 5.81 -0.05 -0.46
C ASP A 100 7.34 -0.09 -0.52
N LYS A 101 7.98 -0.70 0.47
CA LYS A 101 9.44 -0.87 0.61
C LYS A 101 10.19 0.44 0.83
N ASP A 102 9.59 1.35 1.56
CA ASP A 102 10.23 2.59 2.00
C ASP A 102 11.05 2.41 3.30
N GLY A 103 10.93 1.25 3.96
CA GLY A 103 11.58 0.88 5.21
C GLY A 103 10.73 1.21 6.44
N THR A 104 9.52 1.74 6.27
CA THR A 104 8.53 1.97 7.32
C THR A 104 7.41 0.95 7.16
N GLU A 105 7.02 0.27 8.23
CA GLU A 105 5.92 -0.67 8.16
C GLU A 105 4.56 0.02 8.28
N GLU A 106 3.64 -0.34 7.39
CA GLU A 106 2.22 -0.05 7.52
C GLU A 106 1.55 -0.97 8.55
N LEU A 107 0.46 -0.49 9.14
CA LEU A 107 -0.44 -1.33 9.93
C LEU A 107 -1.65 -1.72 9.07
N VAL A 108 -1.68 -2.97 8.65
CA VAL A 108 -2.78 -3.55 7.88
C VAL A 108 -3.77 -4.18 8.85
N ILE A 109 -5.00 -3.67 8.89
CA ILE A 109 -6.07 -4.08 9.80
C ILE A 109 -7.18 -4.75 8.99
N TYR A 110 -7.48 -6.00 9.29
CA TYR A 110 -8.68 -6.65 8.78
C TYR A 110 -9.85 -6.35 9.73
N THR A 111 -10.97 -5.92 9.16
CA THR A 111 -12.15 -5.54 9.93
C THR A 111 -13.29 -6.52 9.68
N THR A 112 -14.05 -6.81 10.75
CA THR A 112 -15.31 -7.51 10.63
C THR A 112 -16.42 -6.50 10.31
N SER A 113 -17.00 -6.62 9.14
CA SER A 113 -18.25 -6.01 8.72
C SER A 113 -18.98 -7.05 7.88
N ASP A 114 -20.23 -6.79 7.49
CA ASP A 114 -21.00 -7.74 6.67
C ASP A 114 -20.28 -8.12 5.36
N TYR A 115 -19.37 -7.25 4.88
CA TYR A 115 -18.60 -7.47 3.65
C TYR A 115 -17.10 -7.66 3.89
N GLY A 116 -16.59 -7.40 5.10
CA GLY A 116 -15.17 -7.33 5.40
C GLY A 116 -14.47 -6.19 4.64
N ALA A 117 -13.43 -5.64 5.22
CA ALA A 117 -12.53 -4.71 4.53
C ALA A 117 -11.16 -4.71 5.22
N TYR A 118 -10.14 -4.28 4.50
CA TYR A 118 -8.87 -3.91 5.10
C TYR A 118 -8.81 -2.39 5.27
N VAL A 119 -8.28 -1.94 6.39
CA VAL A 119 -7.86 -0.56 6.61
C VAL A 119 -6.35 -0.57 6.75
N ILE A 120 -5.66 0.21 5.92
CA ILE A 120 -4.21 0.34 5.96
C ILE A 120 -3.88 1.69 6.55
N LEU A 121 -3.09 1.71 7.62
CA LEU A 121 -2.56 2.93 8.21
C LEU A 121 -1.10 3.09 7.80
N HIS A 122 -0.79 4.21 7.16
CA HIS A 122 0.52 4.58 6.67
C HIS A 122 1.01 5.85 7.38
N TYR A 123 2.28 5.88 7.76
CA TYR A 123 2.91 7.04 8.40
C TYR A 123 3.81 7.78 7.43
N GLU A 124 3.52 9.04 7.20
CA GLU A 124 4.32 9.91 6.35
C GLU A 124 4.28 11.35 6.89
N ASN A 125 5.45 12.03 6.98
CA ASN A 125 5.56 13.44 7.37
C ASN A 125 4.83 13.79 8.70
N ASP A 126 5.10 13.03 9.76
CA ASP A 126 4.52 13.19 11.10
C ASP A 126 2.98 13.04 11.17
N LYS A 127 2.39 12.39 10.18
CA LYS A 127 0.96 12.12 10.11
C LYS A 127 0.68 10.67 9.79
N VAL A 128 -0.48 10.20 10.26
CA VAL A 128 -1.01 8.90 9.88
C VAL A 128 -2.13 9.10 8.88
N TYR A 129 -2.04 8.40 7.77
CA TYR A 129 -3.07 8.34 6.73
C TYR A 129 -3.72 6.96 6.75
N GLY A 130 -5.01 6.89 6.42
CA GLY A 130 -5.75 5.64 6.41
C GLY A 130 -6.52 5.44 5.11
N TYR A 131 -6.42 4.22 4.58
CA TYR A 131 -7.03 3.82 3.31
C TYR A 131 -7.89 2.59 3.50
N MET A 132 -9.03 2.55 2.81
CA MET A 132 -9.92 1.39 2.84
C MET A 132 -9.80 0.58 1.56
N ILE A 133 -9.63 -0.72 1.71
CA ILE A 133 -9.49 -1.67 0.60
C ILE A 133 -10.44 -2.83 0.77
N GLY A 134 -11.15 -3.16 -0.30
CA GLY A 134 -12.05 -4.30 -0.32
C GLY A 134 -11.33 -5.63 -0.08
N VAL A 135 -11.97 -6.56 0.62
CA VAL A 135 -11.39 -7.87 0.99
C VAL A 135 -10.82 -8.65 -0.21
N ARG A 136 -11.47 -8.59 -1.36
CA ARG A 136 -11.00 -9.28 -2.57
C ARG A 136 -9.87 -8.57 -3.30
N SER A 137 -9.57 -7.34 -2.93
CA SER A 137 -8.47 -6.57 -3.51
C SER A 137 -7.15 -6.72 -2.76
N LEU A 138 -7.18 -7.32 -1.55
CA LEU A 138 -5.99 -7.57 -0.73
C LEU A 138 -6.11 -8.95 -0.06
N GLU A 139 -5.74 -9.99 -0.79
CA GLU A 139 -5.72 -11.37 -0.32
C GLU A 139 -4.27 -11.88 -0.22
N ASN A 140 -4.04 -12.84 0.65
CA ASN A 140 -2.74 -13.54 0.77
C ASN A 140 -1.53 -12.60 0.89
N LEU A 141 -1.64 -11.55 1.72
CA LEU A 141 -0.58 -10.58 1.98
C LEU A 141 0.71 -11.29 2.42
N LYS A 142 1.82 -10.96 1.76
CA LYS A 142 3.15 -11.51 1.99
C LYS A 142 4.01 -10.58 2.84
N THR A 143 5.00 -11.14 3.54
CA THR A 143 5.96 -10.37 4.36
C THR A 143 6.78 -9.39 3.54
N ASP A 144 6.88 -9.60 2.21
CA ASP A 144 7.55 -8.66 1.30
C ASP A 144 6.61 -7.55 0.78
N GLY A 145 5.42 -7.38 1.36
CA GLY A 145 4.45 -6.35 0.98
C GLY A 145 3.64 -6.67 -0.29
N SER A 146 3.93 -7.77 -1.00
CA SER A 146 3.11 -8.19 -2.15
C SER A 146 1.82 -8.87 -1.70
N PHE A 147 0.75 -8.71 -2.48
CA PHE A 147 -0.55 -9.30 -2.22
C PHE A 147 -1.24 -9.75 -3.50
N MET A 148 -2.30 -10.51 -3.36
CA MET A 148 -3.14 -10.95 -4.46
C MET A 148 -4.48 -10.22 -4.41
N GLY A 149 -4.98 -9.78 -5.56
CA GLY A 149 -6.37 -9.38 -5.77
C GLY A 149 -7.10 -10.42 -6.60
N SER A 150 -8.41 -10.53 -6.43
CA SER A 150 -9.26 -11.45 -7.18
C SER A 150 -10.42 -10.72 -7.84
N SER A 151 -10.44 -10.69 -9.16
CA SER A 151 -11.52 -10.10 -9.96
C SER A 151 -12.58 -11.14 -10.42
N GLY A 152 -12.28 -12.43 -10.26
CA GLY A 152 -13.17 -13.53 -10.66
C GLY A 152 -12.75 -14.87 -10.04
N ALA A 153 -13.53 -15.93 -10.26
CA ALA A 153 -13.26 -17.26 -9.71
C ALA A 153 -11.94 -17.88 -10.22
N ASN A 154 -11.44 -17.42 -11.37
CA ASN A 154 -10.23 -17.92 -12.00
C ASN A 154 -9.38 -16.76 -12.55
N SER A 155 -9.47 -15.59 -11.90
CA SER A 155 -8.76 -14.38 -12.30
C SER A 155 -8.14 -13.71 -11.07
N ASN A 156 -6.81 -13.66 -11.04
CA ASN A 156 -6.02 -13.11 -9.93
C ASN A 156 -4.99 -12.10 -10.47
N GLU A 157 -4.78 -11.06 -9.67
CA GLU A 157 -3.76 -10.05 -9.89
C GLU A 157 -2.76 -10.08 -8.73
N TYR A 158 -1.48 -10.10 -9.03
CA TYR A 158 -0.38 -10.07 -8.06
C TYR A 158 0.20 -8.67 -8.06
N SER A 159 0.15 -7.99 -6.93
CA SER A 159 0.31 -6.55 -6.87
C SER A 159 1.13 -6.09 -5.68
N ARG A 160 1.58 -4.83 -5.75
CA ARG A 160 2.14 -4.04 -4.65
C ARG A 160 1.43 -2.72 -4.56
N MET A 161 1.52 -2.12 -3.37
CA MET A 161 0.98 -0.81 -3.07
C MET A 161 2.10 0.20 -2.94
N THR A 162 1.81 1.45 -3.27
CA THR A 162 2.64 2.62 -2.93
C THR A 162 1.74 3.71 -2.39
N PHE A 163 2.23 4.44 -1.41
CA PHE A 163 1.47 5.48 -0.73
C PHE A 163 1.97 6.88 -1.11
N ASN A 164 1.08 7.85 -1.02
CA ASN A 164 1.39 9.25 -1.24
C ASN A 164 0.38 10.10 -0.45
N LYS A 165 0.70 10.43 0.78
CA LYS A 165 -0.18 11.16 1.71
C LYS A 165 -1.57 10.52 1.78
N ASN A 166 -2.60 11.22 1.29
CA ASN A 166 -4.00 10.80 1.31
C ASN A 166 -4.43 9.93 0.12
N SER A 167 -3.50 9.38 -0.62
CA SER A 167 -3.78 8.51 -1.76
C SER A 167 -2.82 7.32 -1.81
N TYR A 168 -3.22 6.27 -2.50
CA TYR A 168 -2.37 5.14 -2.82
C TYR A 168 -2.50 4.77 -4.29
N SER A 169 -1.55 3.99 -4.78
CA SER A 169 -1.65 3.33 -6.06
C SER A 169 -1.32 1.84 -5.95
N ILE A 170 -1.99 1.03 -6.76
CA ILE A 170 -1.72 -0.40 -6.86
C ILE A 170 -1.00 -0.65 -8.18
N LYS A 171 0.20 -1.22 -8.09
CA LYS A 171 0.96 -1.68 -9.25
C LYS A 171 0.78 -3.18 -9.40
N THR A 172 0.08 -3.60 -10.46
CA THR A 172 -0.04 -5.01 -10.81
C THR A 172 1.26 -5.50 -11.46
N GLU A 173 1.88 -6.49 -10.83
CA GLU A 173 3.11 -7.14 -11.31
C GLU A 173 2.80 -8.31 -12.24
N ALA A 174 1.71 -9.05 -11.97
CA ALA A 174 1.29 -10.15 -12.83
C ALA A 174 -0.24 -10.31 -12.83
N VAL A 175 -0.78 -10.80 -13.95
CA VAL A 175 -2.18 -11.13 -14.14
C VAL A 175 -2.29 -12.57 -14.61
N TYR A 176 -3.07 -13.36 -13.88
CA TYR A 176 -3.52 -14.68 -14.29
C TYR A 176 -5.03 -14.66 -14.48
N ASP A 177 -5.51 -14.78 -15.69
CA ASP A 177 -6.91 -15.01 -16.00
C ASP A 177 -7.04 -16.29 -16.84
N GLY A 178 -7.44 -17.35 -16.17
CA GLY A 178 -7.62 -18.66 -16.79
C GLY A 178 -8.92 -18.77 -17.59
N THR A 179 -9.88 -17.87 -17.38
CA THR A 179 -11.15 -17.85 -18.12
C THR A 179 -10.94 -17.26 -19.52
N ASP A 180 -10.37 -16.04 -19.57
CA ASP A 180 -10.11 -15.34 -20.83
C ASP A 180 -8.73 -15.64 -21.40
N LYS A 181 -7.95 -16.48 -20.73
CA LYS A 181 -6.55 -16.86 -21.10
C LYS A 181 -5.67 -15.63 -21.26
N ILE A 182 -5.81 -14.67 -20.34
CA ILE A 182 -4.98 -13.47 -20.27
C ILE A 182 -3.89 -13.70 -19.23
N TYR A 183 -2.64 -13.75 -19.69
CA TYR A 183 -1.48 -13.96 -18.86
C TYR A 183 -0.48 -12.83 -19.09
N LYS A 184 -0.11 -12.11 -18.03
CA LYS A 184 0.84 -10.99 -18.11
C LYS A 184 1.81 -11.00 -16.93
N ILE A 185 3.05 -10.61 -17.17
CA ILE A 185 4.05 -10.28 -16.14
C ILE A 185 4.65 -8.92 -16.53
N ASN A 186 4.69 -7.98 -15.57
CA ASN A 186 5.13 -6.59 -15.81
C ASN A 186 4.44 -5.93 -17.02
N ASN A 187 3.14 -6.20 -17.16
CA ASN A 187 2.28 -5.75 -18.27
C ASN A 187 2.62 -6.34 -19.66
N GLU A 188 3.57 -7.24 -19.76
CA GLU A 188 3.91 -7.97 -20.99
C GLU A 188 3.15 -9.28 -21.05
N LYS A 189 2.64 -9.63 -22.26
CA LYS A 189 1.97 -10.90 -22.48
C LYS A 189 2.95 -12.05 -22.42
N VAL A 190 2.62 -13.08 -21.63
CA VAL A 190 3.45 -14.29 -21.46
C VAL A 190 2.65 -15.55 -21.77
N SER A 191 3.34 -16.70 -21.85
CA SER A 191 2.68 -18.00 -22.00
C SER A 191 2.02 -18.47 -20.69
N GLU A 192 1.08 -19.41 -20.80
CA GLU A 192 0.46 -20.06 -19.63
C GLU A 192 1.50 -20.75 -18.72
N LYS A 193 2.57 -21.29 -19.29
CA LYS A 193 3.65 -21.92 -18.53
C LYS A 193 4.39 -20.89 -17.68
N GLU A 194 4.77 -19.76 -18.26
CA GLU A 194 5.52 -18.70 -17.57
C GLU A 194 4.69 -18.07 -16.44
N ILE A 195 3.41 -17.82 -16.67
CA ILE A 195 2.57 -17.27 -15.59
C ILE A 195 2.34 -18.28 -14.47
N LYS A 196 2.20 -19.57 -14.75
CA LYS A 196 2.09 -20.61 -13.73
C LYS A 196 3.36 -20.71 -12.89
N GLU A 197 4.53 -20.62 -13.50
CA GLU A 197 5.81 -20.61 -12.80
C GLU A 197 5.93 -19.35 -11.91
N TYR A 198 5.50 -18.18 -12.38
CA TYR A 198 5.42 -16.97 -11.55
C TYR A 198 4.54 -17.18 -10.33
N VAL A 199 3.32 -17.71 -10.53
CA VAL A 199 2.34 -17.97 -9.46
C VAL A 199 2.89 -18.96 -8.43
N GLU A 200 3.53 -20.04 -8.87
CA GLU A 200 4.17 -21.02 -7.98
C GLU A 200 5.28 -20.38 -7.14
N ASN A 201 6.11 -19.52 -7.71
CA ASN A 201 7.17 -18.84 -7.00
C ASN A 201 6.60 -17.78 -6.04
N TRP A 202 5.55 -17.07 -6.44
CA TRP A 202 4.86 -16.11 -5.58
C TRP A 202 4.21 -16.83 -4.37
N ASN A 203 3.60 -17.97 -4.57
CA ASN A 203 2.97 -18.77 -3.50
C ASN A 203 3.98 -19.27 -2.45
N LYS A 204 5.25 -19.45 -2.81
CA LYS A 204 6.33 -19.83 -1.87
C LYS A 204 6.76 -18.71 -0.94
N LYS A 205 6.39 -17.46 -1.22
CA LYS A 205 6.69 -16.33 -0.34
C LYS A 205 5.98 -16.50 1.02
N GLU A 206 6.62 -16.03 2.07
CA GLU A 206 6.08 -16.09 3.42
C GLU A 206 4.85 -15.19 3.57
N ASN A 207 3.81 -15.70 4.24
CA ASN A 207 2.63 -14.92 4.56
C ASN A 207 2.88 -14.09 5.82
N VAL A 208 2.24 -12.93 5.94
CA VAL A 208 2.29 -12.14 7.18
C VAL A 208 1.69 -12.91 8.35
N SER A 209 2.24 -12.68 9.53
CA SER A 209 1.69 -13.18 10.80
C SER A 209 0.68 -12.18 11.33
N TRP A 210 -0.55 -12.63 11.57
CA TRP A 210 -1.64 -11.79 12.06
C TRP A 210 -1.75 -11.84 13.59
N SER A 211 -1.79 -10.66 14.23
CA SER A 211 -2.15 -10.47 15.64
C SER A 211 -3.66 -10.26 15.80
N LYS A 212 -4.21 -10.56 16.99
CA LYS A 212 -5.63 -10.36 17.38
C LYS A 212 -5.76 -9.30 18.45
#